data_e9faafadf0c7e7ea6f647b02e65eec95
#
_entry.id   e9faafadf0c7e7ea6f647b02e65eec95
#
_cell.length_a   1.000
_cell.length_b   1.000
_cell.length_c   1.000
_cell.angle_alpha   90.00
_cell.angle_beta   90.00
_cell.angle_gamma   90.00
#
_symmetry.space_group_name_H-M   'P 1'
#
loop_
_entity.id
_entity.type
_entity.pdbx_description
1 polymer ?
#
loop_
_entity_poly.entity_id
_entity_poly.type
_entity_poly.pdbx_seq_one_letter_code
_entity_poly.pdbx_strand_id
1 'polypeptide(L)'
;MVLYIVKCYNQPCKQVHFMKTVINYFFRGLVFAFPLFATFYIISVTVNWIDDSLNSLIFGWLPFDVPGLGIVTAFFLIVILGYFVTRAFTSSLLSYFERLLERTPFVKIIYTAFKDLTEAFVGEKKRFNRPAVVKLTDGVDRIGFITEENLTDFNIQNRIAVYFPHSYNFSGNLYLVDPEFVTPLDVDPSDALKFAVSAGVTNINSTQ
;
A
#
# COMPACT_ATOMS: atom_id res chain seq x y z
N MET A 1 -45.40 56.06 -3.69
CA MET A 1 -45.67 54.66 -3.40
C MET A 1 -45.21 53.67 -4.52
N VAL A 2 -44.82 54.15 -5.68
CA VAL A 2 -44.36 53.35 -6.83
C VAL A 2 -42.86 53.13 -6.84
N LEU A 3 -42.06 53.90 -6.11
CA LEU A 3 -40.58 53.81 -6.06
C LEU A 3 -40.03 52.77 -5.09
N TYR A 4 -40.87 52.19 -4.24
CA TYR A 4 -40.45 51.16 -3.27
C TYR A 4 -40.50 49.71 -3.82
N ILE A 5 -41.29 49.51 -4.90
CA ILE A 5 -41.48 48.17 -5.48
C ILE A 5 -40.36 47.76 -6.45
N VAL A 6 -39.66 48.73 -7.05
CA VAL A 6 -38.58 48.48 -8.01
C VAL A 6 -37.25 48.07 -7.33
N LYS A 7 -37.08 48.33 -6.01
CA LYS A 7 -35.84 48.06 -5.28
C LYS A 7 -35.70 46.59 -4.82
N CYS A 8 -36.79 45.82 -4.89
CA CYS A 8 -36.76 44.39 -4.54
C CYS A 8 -36.50 43.43 -5.73
N TYR A 9 -36.50 43.94 -6.97
CA TYR A 9 -36.34 43.12 -8.17
C TYR A 9 -34.86 42.78 -8.52
N ASN A 10 -33.90 43.50 -7.92
CA ASN A 10 -32.48 43.40 -8.26
C ASN A 10 -31.58 42.94 -7.08
N GLN A 11 -32.15 42.34 -6.03
CA GLN A 11 -31.36 41.68 -4.99
C GLN A 11 -31.38 40.17 -5.25
N PRO A 12 -30.24 39.53 -5.46
CA PRO A 12 -30.21 38.06 -5.52
C PRO A 12 -30.68 37.52 -4.16
N CYS A 13 -31.77 36.79 -4.19
CA CYS A 13 -32.46 36.25 -3.04
C CYS A 13 -31.47 35.68 -2.02
N LYS A 14 -31.44 36.18 -0.78
CA LYS A 14 -30.69 35.66 0.37
C LYS A 14 -30.84 34.12 0.52
N GLN A 15 -31.96 33.58 0.04
CA GLN A 15 -32.30 32.16 0.04
C GLN A 15 -31.37 31.33 -0.84
N VAL A 16 -30.92 31.84 -1.99
CA VAL A 16 -29.98 31.12 -2.87
C VAL A 16 -28.58 31.04 -2.25
N HIS A 17 -28.18 32.07 -1.52
CA HIS A 17 -26.89 32.10 -0.84
C HIS A 17 -26.85 31.12 0.36
N PHE A 18 -27.96 31.07 1.12
CA PHE A 18 -28.12 30.15 2.23
C PHE A 18 -28.06 28.69 1.75
N MET A 19 -28.79 28.36 0.68
CA MET A 19 -28.79 27.00 0.10
C MET A 19 -27.39 26.55 -0.38
N LYS A 20 -26.66 27.44 -1.06
CA LYS A 20 -25.28 27.17 -1.48
C LYS A 20 -24.34 26.94 -0.28
N THR A 21 -24.53 27.68 0.79
CA THR A 21 -23.74 27.55 2.02
C THR A 21 -24.01 26.19 2.70
N VAL A 22 -25.27 25.80 2.82
CA VAL A 22 -25.66 24.51 3.40
C VAL A 22 -25.11 23.34 2.57
N ILE A 23 -25.24 23.44 1.25
CA ILE A 23 -24.69 22.42 0.33
C ILE A 23 -23.17 22.31 0.47
N ASN A 24 -22.46 23.42 0.56
CA ASN A 24 -21.01 23.40 0.75
C ASN A 24 -20.60 22.78 2.09
N TYR A 25 -21.32 23.07 3.17
CA TYR A 25 -21.05 22.42 4.47
C TYR A 25 -21.35 20.92 4.41
N PHE A 26 -22.43 20.53 3.73
CA PHE A 26 -22.76 19.11 3.54
C PHE A 26 -21.64 18.37 2.78
N PHE A 27 -21.18 18.91 1.66
CA PHE A 27 -20.10 18.26 0.90
C PHE A 27 -18.78 18.24 1.66
N ARG A 28 -18.43 19.29 2.39
CA ARG A 28 -17.24 19.29 3.25
C ARG A 28 -17.34 18.22 4.35
N GLY A 29 -18.49 18.13 5.00
CA GLY A 29 -18.74 17.07 5.99
C GLY A 29 -18.65 15.67 5.40
N LEU A 30 -19.20 15.47 4.19
CA LEU A 30 -19.16 14.21 3.49
C LEU A 30 -17.72 13.80 3.12
N VAL A 31 -16.93 14.73 2.57
CA VAL A 31 -15.51 14.48 2.24
C VAL A 31 -14.69 14.13 3.49
N PHE A 32 -14.98 14.77 4.63
CA PHE A 32 -14.30 14.46 5.88
C PHE A 32 -14.74 13.12 6.49
N ALA A 33 -16.04 12.81 6.40
CA ALA A 33 -16.60 11.57 6.93
C ALA A 33 -16.28 10.35 6.06
N PHE A 34 -16.08 10.54 4.75
CA PHE A 34 -15.87 9.46 3.78
C PHE A 34 -14.70 8.52 4.13
N PRO A 35 -13.47 9.00 4.45
CA PRO A 35 -12.37 8.11 4.79
C PRO A 35 -12.67 7.26 6.04
N LEU A 36 -13.29 7.85 7.07
CA LEU A 36 -13.65 7.14 8.30
C LEU A 36 -14.70 6.06 8.02
N PHE A 37 -15.74 6.43 7.28
CA PHE A 37 -16.81 5.49 6.93
C PHE A 37 -16.31 4.37 6.02
N ALA A 38 -15.49 4.70 5.00
CA ALA A 38 -14.91 3.72 4.09
C ALA A 38 -14.00 2.73 4.84
N THR A 39 -13.16 3.23 5.76
CA THR A 39 -12.29 2.38 6.58
C THR A 39 -13.11 1.42 7.44
N PHE A 40 -14.10 1.95 8.16
CA PHE A 40 -14.99 1.12 9.00
C PHE A 40 -15.75 0.09 8.17
N TYR A 41 -16.27 0.48 7.01
CA TYR A 41 -17.00 -0.40 6.10
C TYR A 41 -16.12 -1.55 5.59
N ILE A 42 -14.90 -1.22 5.10
CA ILE A 42 -13.96 -2.23 4.59
C ILE A 42 -13.58 -3.23 5.69
N ILE A 43 -13.27 -2.74 6.89
CA ILE A 43 -12.96 -3.61 8.03
C ILE A 43 -14.15 -4.50 8.35
N SER A 44 -15.35 -3.95 8.48
CA SER A 44 -16.55 -4.73 8.81
C SER A 44 -16.87 -5.79 7.77
N VAL A 45 -16.79 -5.46 6.48
CA VAL A 45 -17.03 -6.42 5.40
C VAL A 45 -15.99 -7.54 5.41
N THR A 46 -14.72 -7.20 5.59
CA THR A 46 -13.63 -8.19 5.62
C THR A 46 -13.79 -9.13 6.83
N VAL A 47 -14.08 -8.57 7.99
CA VAL A 47 -14.30 -9.33 9.23
C VAL A 47 -15.47 -10.31 9.08
N ASN A 48 -16.62 -9.82 8.63
CA ASN A 48 -17.80 -10.66 8.44
C ASN A 48 -17.54 -11.75 7.37
N TRP A 49 -16.86 -11.41 6.28
CA TRP A 49 -16.54 -12.39 5.24
C TRP A 49 -15.63 -13.51 5.76
N ILE A 50 -14.63 -13.19 6.58
CA ILE A 50 -13.75 -14.18 7.24
C ILE A 50 -14.56 -15.02 8.23
N ASP A 51 -15.40 -14.38 9.05
CA ASP A 51 -16.20 -15.04 10.07
C ASP A 51 -17.19 -16.03 9.43
N ASP A 52 -17.94 -15.59 8.45
CA ASP A 52 -18.89 -16.42 7.71
C ASP A 52 -18.22 -17.59 6.99
N SER A 53 -17.06 -17.32 6.34
CA SER A 53 -16.32 -18.35 5.62
C SER A 53 -15.77 -19.44 6.56
N LEU A 54 -15.23 -19.07 7.71
CA LEU A 54 -14.69 -20.03 8.67
C LEU A 54 -15.77 -20.71 9.50
N ASN A 55 -16.84 -20.01 9.84
CA ASN A 55 -17.97 -20.61 10.52
C ASN A 55 -18.62 -21.70 9.67
N SER A 56 -18.85 -21.43 8.37
CA SER A 56 -19.40 -22.43 7.47
C SER A 56 -18.50 -23.65 7.27
N LEU A 57 -17.17 -23.45 7.22
CA LEU A 57 -16.18 -24.50 6.94
C LEU A 57 -15.89 -25.39 8.16
N ILE A 58 -15.78 -24.79 9.35
CA ILE A 58 -15.28 -25.45 10.55
C ILE A 58 -16.40 -25.72 11.55
N PHE A 59 -17.34 -24.80 11.69
CA PHE A 59 -18.37 -24.84 12.73
C PHE A 59 -19.78 -25.06 12.19
N GLY A 60 -19.96 -25.35 10.88
CA GLY A 60 -21.28 -25.58 10.26
C GLY A 60 -22.10 -26.73 10.88
N TRP A 61 -21.53 -27.50 11.80
CA TRP A 61 -22.18 -28.52 12.58
C TRP A 61 -22.61 -28.07 14.00
N LEU A 62 -22.21 -26.85 14.42
CA LEU A 62 -22.66 -26.27 15.68
C LEU A 62 -24.00 -25.55 15.50
N PRO A 63 -24.95 -25.71 16.47
CA PRO A 63 -26.28 -25.13 16.36
C PRO A 63 -26.36 -23.63 16.74
N PHE A 64 -25.24 -22.95 16.94
CA PHE A 64 -25.19 -21.54 17.33
C PHE A 64 -24.06 -20.81 16.64
N ASP A 65 -24.39 -19.64 16.10
CA ASP A 65 -23.42 -18.72 15.51
C ASP A 65 -22.83 -17.82 16.63
N VAL A 66 -21.51 -17.87 16.80
CA VAL A 66 -20.80 -17.00 17.72
C VAL A 66 -20.05 -15.95 16.88
N PRO A 67 -20.52 -14.70 16.89
CA PRO A 67 -19.85 -13.65 16.13
C PRO A 67 -18.42 -13.42 16.63
N GLY A 68 -17.47 -13.35 15.71
CA GLY A 68 -16.05 -13.17 16.02
C GLY A 68 -15.26 -14.47 16.22
N LEU A 69 -15.90 -15.63 16.25
CA LEU A 69 -15.21 -16.93 16.39
C LEU A 69 -14.31 -17.21 15.16
N GLY A 70 -14.77 -16.83 13.97
CA GLY A 70 -14.00 -16.98 12.74
C GLY A 70 -12.68 -16.19 12.76
N ILE A 71 -12.69 -14.98 13.32
CA ILE A 71 -11.45 -14.16 13.43
C ILE A 71 -10.46 -14.82 14.37
N VAL A 72 -10.93 -15.27 15.54
CA VAL A 72 -10.07 -15.96 16.51
C VAL A 72 -9.49 -17.23 15.89
N THR A 73 -10.31 -17.98 15.17
CA THR A 73 -9.88 -19.18 14.44
C THR A 73 -8.89 -18.85 13.34
N ALA A 74 -9.14 -17.78 12.54
CA ALA A 74 -8.22 -17.29 11.53
C ALA A 74 -6.86 -16.95 12.14
N PHE A 75 -6.84 -16.24 13.26
CA PHE A 75 -5.62 -15.88 13.97
C PHE A 75 -4.81 -17.13 14.34
N PHE A 76 -5.45 -18.12 14.98
CA PHE A 76 -4.78 -19.36 15.36
C PHE A 76 -4.30 -20.16 14.15
N LEU A 77 -5.09 -20.23 13.08
CA LEU A 77 -4.69 -20.91 11.84
C LEU A 77 -3.46 -20.26 11.22
N ILE A 78 -3.41 -18.91 11.16
CA ILE A 78 -2.26 -18.17 10.64
C ILE A 78 -1.02 -18.40 11.51
N VAL A 79 -1.16 -18.38 12.84
CA VAL A 79 -0.04 -18.66 13.76
C VAL A 79 0.49 -20.09 13.59
N ILE A 80 -0.41 -21.05 13.50
CA ILE A 80 -0.05 -22.46 13.27
C ILE A 80 0.64 -22.62 11.92
N LEU A 81 0.09 -22.04 10.86
CA LEU A 81 0.68 -22.04 9.53
C LEU A 81 2.07 -21.40 9.55
N GLY A 82 2.22 -20.23 10.17
CA GLY A 82 3.50 -19.56 10.33
C GLY A 82 4.54 -20.40 11.07
N TYR A 83 4.11 -21.08 12.15
CA TYR A 83 4.98 -22.00 12.88
C TYR A 83 5.45 -23.15 11.99
N PHE A 84 4.54 -23.80 11.26
CA PHE A 84 4.89 -24.88 10.34
C PHE A 84 5.79 -24.41 9.20
N VAL A 85 5.49 -23.28 8.59
CA VAL A 85 6.29 -22.69 7.51
C VAL A 85 7.71 -22.40 8.02
N THR A 86 7.85 -21.77 9.19
CA THR A 86 9.16 -21.44 9.76
C THR A 86 9.99 -22.71 10.06
N ARG A 87 9.34 -23.77 10.53
CA ARG A 87 10.00 -25.06 10.75
C ARG A 87 10.26 -25.82 9.45
N ALA A 88 9.36 -25.72 8.47
CA ALA A 88 9.47 -26.40 7.18
C ALA A 88 10.48 -25.75 6.24
N PHE A 89 10.87 -24.49 6.46
CA PHE A 89 11.98 -23.87 5.72
C PHE A 89 13.30 -24.64 5.81
N THR A 90 13.44 -25.50 6.80
CA THR A 90 14.59 -26.39 6.96
C THR A 90 14.37 -27.76 6.33
N SER A 91 13.23 -28.05 5.71
CA SER A 91 12.88 -29.41 5.25
C SER A 91 12.41 -29.46 3.81
N SER A 92 12.59 -30.63 3.20
CA SER A 92 12.21 -31.03 1.83
C SER A 92 10.73 -30.80 1.44
N LEU A 93 9.90 -30.35 2.38
CA LEU A 93 8.47 -30.17 2.15
C LEU A 93 8.18 -28.95 1.25
N LEU A 94 8.91 -27.85 1.45
CA LEU A 94 8.78 -26.65 0.63
C LEU A 94 9.18 -26.93 -0.82
N SER A 95 10.27 -27.67 -1.02
CA SER A 95 10.72 -28.07 -2.36
C SER A 95 9.74 -29.03 -3.05
N TYR A 96 8.94 -29.79 -2.29
CA TYR A 96 7.87 -30.61 -2.86
C TYR A 96 6.70 -29.75 -3.36
N PHE A 97 6.29 -28.75 -2.58
CA PHE A 97 5.26 -27.79 -3.00
C PHE A 97 5.72 -26.95 -4.19
N GLU A 98 6.96 -26.50 -4.21
CA GLU A 98 7.53 -25.76 -5.34
C GLU A 98 7.54 -26.63 -6.62
N ARG A 99 7.93 -27.92 -6.54
CA ARG A 99 7.85 -28.85 -7.69
C ARG A 99 6.41 -29.11 -8.15
N LEU A 100 5.44 -29.12 -7.23
CA LEU A 100 4.02 -29.27 -7.59
C LEU A 100 3.51 -28.04 -8.33
N LEU A 101 3.90 -26.85 -7.88
CA LEU A 101 3.59 -25.56 -8.52
C LEU A 101 4.28 -25.42 -9.90
N GLU A 102 5.47 -26.00 -10.06
CA GLU A 102 6.20 -26.01 -11.33
C GLU A 102 5.48 -26.77 -12.46
N ARG A 103 4.59 -27.69 -12.11
CA ARG A 103 3.79 -28.44 -13.10
C ARG A 103 2.63 -27.61 -13.70
N THR A 104 2.30 -26.48 -13.11
CA THR A 104 1.20 -25.60 -13.55
C THR A 104 1.74 -24.22 -13.90
N PRO A 105 2.06 -23.93 -15.18
CA PRO A 105 2.78 -22.73 -15.58
C PRO A 105 2.09 -21.42 -15.16
N PHE A 106 0.76 -21.36 -15.22
CA PHE A 106 0.00 -20.18 -14.82
C PHE A 106 0.05 -19.94 -13.30
N VAL A 107 -0.06 -21.00 -12.49
CA VAL A 107 -0.01 -20.89 -11.03
C VAL A 107 1.39 -20.50 -10.59
N LYS A 108 2.43 -21.01 -11.24
CA LYS A 108 3.83 -20.63 -10.97
C LYS A 108 4.06 -19.14 -11.16
N ILE A 109 3.59 -18.56 -12.28
CA ILE A 109 3.77 -17.13 -12.56
C ILE A 109 3.12 -16.26 -11.46
N ILE A 110 1.87 -16.59 -11.10
CA ILE A 110 1.15 -15.87 -10.05
C ILE A 110 1.83 -16.02 -8.70
N TYR A 111 2.18 -17.25 -8.31
CA TYR A 111 2.85 -17.54 -7.04
C TYR A 111 4.20 -16.82 -6.95
N THR A 112 5.02 -16.90 -8.00
CA THR A 112 6.34 -16.26 -8.03
C THR A 112 6.20 -14.74 -7.92
N ALA A 113 5.25 -14.15 -8.64
CA ALA A 113 4.99 -12.70 -8.56
C ALA A 113 4.60 -12.27 -7.13
N PHE A 114 3.73 -13.02 -6.45
CA PHE A 114 3.37 -12.74 -5.05
C PHE A 114 4.53 -12.99 -4.08
N LYS A 115 5.30 -14.06 -4.29
CA LYS A 115 6.49 -14.37 -3.48
C LYS A 115 7.51 -13.24 -3.60
N ASP A 116 7.86 -12.84 -4.82
CA ASP A 116 8.81 -11.76 -5.09
C ASP A 116 8.33 -10.43 -4.49
N LEU A 117 7.03 -10.14 -4.60
CA LEU A 117 6.42 -8.97 -3.99
C LEU A 117 6.55 -9.03 -2.45
N THR A 118 6.23 -10.17 -1.85
CA THR A 118 6.33 -10.35 -0.39
C THR A 118 7.77 -10.23 0.09
N GLU A 119 8.73 -10.85 -0.61
CA GLU A 119 10.14 -10.74 -0.29
C GLU A 119 10.69 -9.31 -0.44
N ALA A 120 10.15 -8.55 -1.38
CA ALA A 120 10.53 -7.14 -1.55
C ALA A 120 10.10 -6.25 -0.37
N PHE A 121 8.97 -6.59 0.30
CA PHE A 121 8.42 -5.80 1.40
C PHE A 121 8.71 -6.35 2.80
N VAL A 122 8.81 -7.68 2.96
CA VAL A 122 8.85 -8.36 4.27
C VAL A 122 10.15 -9.14 4.48
N GLY A 123 10.87 -9.53 3.42
CA GLY A 123 12.08 -10.35 3.50
C GLY A 123 13.26 -9.68 4.23
N GLU A 124 14.20 -10.48 4.72
CA GLU A 124 15.46 -9.99 5.33
C GLU A 124 16.27 -9.11 4.36
N LYS A 125 16.14 -9.34 3.05
CA LYS A 125 16.63 -8.46 1.99
C LYS A 125 15.53 -7.49 1.57
N LYS A 126 15.15 -6.57 2.47
CA LYS A 126 14.25 -5.47 2.10
C LYS A 126 14.86 -4.71 0.93
N ARG A 127 14.35 -4.93 -0.28
CA ARG A 127 14.88 -4.30 -1.51
C ARG A 127 14.76 -2.77 -1.50
N PHE A 128 13.90 -2.24 -0.62
CA PHE A 128 13.68 -0.80 -0.45
C PHE A 128 14.20 -0.28 0.89
N ASN A 129 15.25 -0.87 1.45
CA ASN A 129 15.82 -0.46 2.74
C ASN A 129 16.95 0.57 2.62
N ARG A 130 17.34 0.95 1.42
CA ARG A 130 18.45 1.90 1.17
C ARG A 130 17.96 3.06 0.31
N PRO A 131 17.29 4.05 0.92
CA PRO A 131 16.89 5.26 0.22
C PRO A 131 18.10 6.07 -0.21
N ALA A 132 18.01 6.68 -1.37
CA ALA A 132 19.06 7.52 -1.92
C ALA A 132 18.48 8.66 -2.75
N VAL A 133 19.23 9.74 -2.85
CA VAL A 133 18.99 10.80 -3.83
C VAL A 133 19.86 10.53 -5.04
N VAL A 134 19.27 10.62 -6.20
CA VAL A 134 19.97 10.46 -7.49
C VAL A 134 19.90 11.77 -8.26
N LYS A 135 21.05 12.27 -8.65
CA LYS A 135 21.14 13.43 -9.53
C LYS A 135 20.81 13.00 -10.96
N LEU A 136 19.68 13.47 -11.49
CA LEU A 136 19.26 13.17 -12.85
C LEU A 136 19.86 14.14 -13.88
N THR A 137 19.82 15.42 -13.53
CA THR A 137 20.43 16.50 -14.31
C THR A 137 20.87 17.62 -13.37
N ASP A 138 21.53 18.65 -13.88
CA ASP A 138 21.86 19.81 -13.04
C ASP A 138 20.60 20.49 -12.51
N GLY A 139 20.51 20.52 -11.17
CA GLY A 139 19.37 21.13 -10.46
C GLY A 139 18.13 20.23 -10.36
N VAL A 140 18.20 18.95 -10.78
CA VAL A 140 17.07 18.00 -10.64
C VAL A 140 17.55 16.70 -10.02
N ASP A 141 17.10 16.49 -8.80
CA ASP A 141 17.37 15.27 -8.04
C ASP A 141 16.08 14.47 -7.85
N ARG A 142 16.21 13.17 -7.69
CA ARG A 142 15.07 12.28 -7.44
C ARG A 142 15.38 11.29 -6.33
N ILE A 143 14.41 11.08 -5.45
CA ILE A 143 14.49 10.05 -4.41
C ILE A 143 14.18 8.69 -5.04
N GLY A 144 15.06 7.73 -4.77
CA GLY A 144 14.91 6.34 -5.17
C GLY A 144 15.45 5.40 -4.11
N PHE A 145 15.51 4.13 -4.44
CA PHE A 145 16.00 3.07 -3.55
C PHE A 145 17.05 2.24 -4.28
N ILE A 146 18.23 2.10 -3.68
CA ILE A 146 19.27 1.21 -4.20
C ILE A 146 18.77 -0.23 -4.01
N THR A 147 18.58 -0.94 -5.13
CA THR A 147 18.07 -2.32 -5.12
C THR A 147 19.16 -3.35 -5.36
N GLU A 148 20.20 -3.02 -6.14
CA GLU A 148 21.31 -3.93 -6.42
C GLU A 148 22.58 -3.11 -6.75
N GLU A 149 23.68 -3.45 -6.11
CA GLU A 149 24.98 -2.81 -6.37
C GLU A 149 25.89 -3.63 -7.27
N ASN A 150 25.65 -4.95 -7.34
CA ASN A 150 26.46 -5.85 -8.14
C ASN A 150 25.66 -6.37 -9.36
N LEU A 151 26.00 -5.87 -10.53
CA LEU A 151 25.35 -6.22 -11.78
C LEU A 151 26.23 -7.09 -12.68
N THR A 152 27.21 -7.80 -12.10
CA THR A 152 28.13 -8.68 -12.84
C THR A 152 27.42 -9.80 -13.60
N ASP A 153 26.31 -10.30 -13.07
CA ASP A 153 25.49 -11.33 -13.73
C ASP A 153 24.88 -10.85 -15.07
N PHE A 154 24.77 -9.52 -15.25
CA PHE A 154 24.33 -8.88 -16.48
C PHE A 154 25.49 -8.37 -17.33
N ASN A 155 26.76 -8.66 -16.96
CA ASN A 155 27.98 -8.09 -17.57
C ASN A 155 28.01 -6.55 -17.55
N ILE A 156 27.36 -5.93 -16.59
CA ILE A 156 27.34 -4.48 -16.40
C ILE A 156 28.29 -4.13 -15.27
N GLN A 157 29.28 -3.30 -15.59
CA GLN A 157 30.25 -2.81 -14.62
C GLN A 157 30.03 -1.33 -14.32
N ASN A 158 30.39 -0.92 -13.12
CA ASN A 158 30.33 0.47 -12.68
C ASN A 158 28.95 1.10 -12.78
N ARG A 159 27.89 0.30 -12.51
CA ARG A 159 26.50 0.75 -12.39
C ARG A 159 25.85 0.10 -11.20
N ILE A 160 24.91 0.82 -10.60
CA ILE A 160 24.02 0.32 -9.55
C ILE A 160 22.57 0.44 -9.99
N ALA A 161 21.76 -0.49 -9.57
CA ALA A 161 20.33 -0.47 -9.86
C ALA A 161 19.60 0.37 -8.80
N VAL A 162 18.87 1.38 -9.26
CA VAL A 162 18.06 2.24 -8.42
C VAL A 162 16.63 2.22 -8.91
N TYR A 163 15.73 1.89 -8.00
CA TYR A 163 14.29 1.89 -8.25
C TYR A 163 13.68 3.22 -7.82
N PHE A 164 12.89 3.81 -8.69
CA PHE A 164 12.17 5.06 -8.46
C PHE A 164 10.65 4.79 -8.43
N PRO A 165 10.02 4.82 -7.25
CA PRO A 165 8.57 4.65 -7.17
C PRO A 165 7.85 5.81 -7.85
N HIS A 166 6.68 5.51 -8.43
CA HIS A 166 5.76 6.53 -8.90
C HIS A 166 4.87 7.01 -7.76
N SER A 167 4.51 8.30 -7.80
CA SER A 167 3.57 8.85 -6.84
C SER A 167 2.15 8.36 -7.13
N TYR A 168 1.41 8.02 -6.06
CA TYR A 168 0.02 7.52 -6.10
C TYR A 168 -0.19 6.28 -6.98
N ASN A 169 0.87 5.47 -7.17
CA ASN A 169 0.81 4.26 -7.98
C ASN A 169 1.69 3.16 -7.39
N PHE A 170 1.32 1.87 -7.64
CA PHE A 170 2.11 0.70 -7.25
C PHE A 170 3.16 0.29 -8.30
N SER A 171 3.66 1.24 -9.07
CA SER A 171 4.67 1.02 -10.10
C SER A 171 5.85 1.96 -9.91
N GLY A 172 6.92 1.74 -10.68
CA GLY A 172 8.10 2.58 -10.67
C GLY A 172 9.01 2.25 -11.84
N ASN A 173 10.09 2.99 -11.96
CA ASN A 173 11.12 2.77 -12.97
C ASN A 173 12.41 2.28 -12.32
N LEU A 174 13.05 1.31 -12.94
CA LEU A 174 14.40 0.87 -12.60
C LEU A 174 15.39 1.53 -13.56
N TYR A 175 16.39 2.19 -12.97
CA TYR A 175 17.51 2.76 -13.71
C TYR A 175 18.83 2.17 -13.26
N LEU A 176 19.75 2.04 -14.19
CA LEU A 176 21.14 1.69 -13.92
C LEU A 176 21.95 2.98 -13.93
N VAL A 177 22.36 3.42 -12.76
CA VAL A 177 22.95 4.73 -12.52
C VAL A 177 24.41 4.57 -12.15
N ASP A 178 25.24 5.54 -12.53
CA ASP A 178 26.62 5.60 -12.08
C ASP A 178 26.64 5.91 -10.59
N PRO A 179 27.44 5.20 -9.76
CA PRO A 179 27.51 5.43 -8.32
C PRO A 179 27.82 6.87 -7.93
N GLU A 180 28.56 7.60 -8.75
CA GLU A 180 28.91 9.00 -8.48
C GLU A 180 27.70 9.96 -8.41
N PHE A 181 26.57 9.60 -9.06
CA PHE A 181 25.34 10.38 -9.03
C PHE A 181 24.37 9.97 -7.93
N VAL A 182 24.75 8.99 -7.10
CA VAL A 182 23.86 8.43 -6.08
C VAL A 182 24.38 8.75 -4.69
N THR A 183 23.59 9.49 -3.93
CA THR A 183 23.88 9.83 -2.54
C THR A 183 22.92 9.11 -1.62
N PRO A 184 23.37 8.13 -0.80
CA PRO A 184 22.53 7.47 0.18
C PRO A 184 21.94 8.47 1.18
N LEU A 185 20.69 8.25 1.58
CA LEU A 185 19.99 9.04 2.59
C LEU A 185 19.99 8.29 3.92
N ASP A 186 20.32 8.99 4.99
CA ASP A 186 20.19 8.50 6.36
C ASP A 186 18.82 8.86 6.94
N VAL A 187 17.78 8.22 6.39
CA VAL A 187 16.39 8.37 6.82
C VAL A 187 15.72 7.01 6.87
N ASP A 188 14.64 6.88 7.66
CA ASP A 188 13.88 5.64 7.69
C ASP A 188 13.33 5.31 6.29
N PRO A 189 13.58 4.09 5.77
CA PRO A 189 13.13 3.70 4.44
C PRO A 189 11.62 3.80 4.22
N SER A 190 10.81 3.53 5.27
CA SER A 190 9.35 3.68 5.21
C SER A 190 8.94 5.12 5.00
N ASP A 191 9.63 6.05 5.65
CA ASP A 191 9.31 7.47 5.55
C ASP A 191 9.76 8.04 4.20
N ALA A 192 10.93 7.62 3.71
CA ALA A 192 11.38 7.94 2.36
C ALA A 192 10.39 7.43 1.29
N LEU A 193 9.88 6.19 1.46
CA LEU A 193 8.89 5.61 0.57
C LEU A 193 7.55 6.37 0.62
N LYS A 194 7.05 6.69 1.82
CA LYS A 194 5.82 7.48 2.00
C LYS A 194 5.96 8.85 1.31
N PHE A 195 7.10 9.52 1.49
CA PHE A 195 7.38 10.80 0.86
C PHE A 195 7.37 10.69 -0.67
N ALA A 196 8.09 9.72 -1.23
CA ALA A 196 8.16 9.54 -2.69
C ALA A 196 6.78 9.17 -3.29
N VAL A 197 6.04 8.25 -2.65
CA VAL A 197 4.72 7.79 -3.12
C VAL A 197 3.66 8.87 -2.97
N SER A 198 3.74 9.72 -1.95
CA SER A 198 2.82 10.85 -1.74
C SER A 198 3.17 12.10 -2.55
N ALA A 199 4.15 12.04 -3.44
CA ALA A 199 4.66 13.19 -4.20
C ALA A 199 5.16 14.35 -3.30
N GLY A 200 5.77 14.03 -2.16
CA GLY A 200 6.31 15.02 -1.23
C GLY A 200 5.26 15.70 -0.33
N VAL A 201 4.01 15.24 -0.35
CA VAL A 201 2.94 15.85 0.46
C VAL A 201 3.01 15.41 1.93
N THR A 202 3.52 14.20 2.19
CA THR A 202 3.65 13.67 3.55
C THR A 202 4.89 14.26 4.22
N ASN A 203 4.73 14.84 5.41
CA ASN A 203 5.85 15.29 6.22
C ASN A 203 6.61 14.07 6.77
N ILE A 204 7.91 14.04 6.58
CA ILE A 204 8.80 13.11 7.27
C ILE A 204 8.98 13.67 8.69
N ASN A 205 8.42 13.00 9.70
CA ASN A 205 8.76 13.30 11.08
C ASN A 205 10.18 12.73 11.31
N SER A 206 11.20 13.58 11.14
CA SER A 206 12.53 13.29 11.66
C SER A 206 12.37 13.21 13.19
N THR A 207 12.28 12.00 13.71
CA THR A 207 12.50 11.74 15.14
C THR A 207 13.96 12.15 15.42
N GLN A 208 14.11 13.34 15.98
CA GLN A 208 15.36 13.78 16.62
C GLN A 208 15.58 12.98 17.88
#